data_eb8f825b7c3f4ba56abfac7f6e198d96
#
_entry.id   eb8f825b7c3f4ba56abfac7f6e198d96
#
_cell.length_a   1.000
_cell.length_b   1.000
_cell.length_c   1.000
_cell.angle_alpha   90.00
_cell.angle_beta   90.00
_cell.angle_gamma   90.00
#
_symmetry.space_group_name_H-M   'P 1'
#
loop_
_entity.id
_entity.type
_entity.pdbx_description
1 polymer ?
#
loop_
_entity_poly.entity_id
_entity_poly.type
_entity_poly.pdbx_seq_one_letter_code
_entity_poly.pdbx_strand_id
1 'polypeptide(L)'
;MKYVLGVMLLLLGFTGTKAAQVDTIAIYSKAMHKSLKCVVVTPDSYKDKQEHYPVVYILHGYSGNYADYVKKIPGLAAVADTYQLIMVFPDGGFSSWYLDSPLDSGVRFETYVGKEIPSFIDQHYRTKTDRQHRAITGLSMGGHGALYLAIRHQETFGAAGSMSGGVDFRPFPNNWDIAKRLGTLKDNAANWDKNVVVNQLPDLKNDSLSLIIDCGVKDFFIDVNRQLHQRLLEQGISHDYIERQGEHNWEYWSNSIMYQLLFFHRYFK
;
A
#
# COMPACT_ATOMS: atom_id res chain seq x y z
N MET A 1 -72.50 -7.03 -20.64
CA MET A 1 -71.39 -7.19 -19.69
C MET A 1 -70.09 -6.80 -20.40
N LYS A 2 -69.49 -5.66 -20.09
CA LYS A 2 -68.18 -5.22 -20.64
C LYS A 2 -67.13 -5.47 -19.58
N TYR A 3 -66.16 -6.37 -19.85
CA TYR A 3 -65.00 -6.61 -18.98
C TYR A 3 -63.95 -5.54 -19.27
N VAL A 4 -63.63 -4.73 -18.27
CA VAL A 4 -62.49 -3.81 -18.31
C VAL A 4 -61.27 -4.60 -17.75
N LEU A 5 -60.34 -4.89 -18.65
CA LEU A 5 -59.03 -5.51 -18.27
C LEU A 5 -58.09 -4.42 -17.76
N GLY A 6 -57.90 -4.34 -16.46
CA GLY A 6 -56.92 -3.43 -15.86
C GLY A 6 -55.48 -3.95 -16.06
N VAL A 7 -54.68 -3.28 -16.83
CA VAL A 7 -53.24 -3.54 -16.99
C VAL A 7 -52.52 -2.93 -15.79
N MET A 8 -52.04 -3.77 -14.91
CA MET A 8 -51.19 -3.36 -13.77
C MET A 8 -49.74 -3.21 -14.25
N LEU A 9 -49.30 -1.94 -14.47
CA LEU A 9 -47.91 -1.64 -14.80
C LEU A 9 -47.04 -1.87 -13.54
N LEU A 10 -46.27 -2.95 -13.48
CA LEU A 10 -45.20 -3.12 -12.50
C LEU A 10 -44.05 -2.17 -12.86
N LEU A 11 -43.93 -1.06 -12.15
CA LEU A 11 -42.71 -0.24 -12.13
C LEU A 11 -41.62 -1.01 -11.43
N LEU A 12 -40.77 -1.71 -12.18
CA LEU A 12 -39.49 -2.21 -11.69
C LEU A 12 -38.59 -1.01 -11.43
N GLY A 13 -38.52 -0.59 -10.18
CA GLY A 13 -37.54 0.40 -9.73
C GLY A 13 -36.14 -0.17 -9.96
N PHE A 14 -35.41 0.35 -10.94
CA PHE A 14 -33.97 0.13 -11.04
C PHE A 14 -33.32 0.76 -9.81
N THR A 15 -33.11 -0.02 -8.76
CA THR A 15 -32.15 0.35 -7.72
C THR A 15 -30.78 0.26 -8.36
N GLY A 16 -30.18 1.41 -8.69
CA GLY A 16 -28.81 1.47 -9.16
C GLY A 16 -27.93 0.63 -8.23
N THR A 17 -27.10 -0.24 -8.79
CA THR A 17 -26.14 -1.04 -8.02
C THR A 17 -25.21 -0.09 -7.28
N LYS A 18 -25.34 -0.07 -5.97
CA LYS A 18 -24.42 0.67 -5.10
C LYS A 18 -23.04 0.03 -5.22
N ALA A 19 -22.02 0.83 -5.51
CA ALA A 19 -20.64 0.35 -5.68
C ALA A 19 -19.64 1.44 -5.27
N ALA A 20 -18.49 0.98 -4.77
CA ALA A 20 -17.34 1.83 -4.44
C ALA A 20 -16.98 2.74 -5.63
N GLN A 21 -16.62 3.97 -5.33
CA GLN A 21 -16.21 4.95 -6.32
C GLN A 21 -14.70 4.91 -6.52
N VAL A 22 -14.25 4.92 -7.76
CA VAL A 22 -12.83 4.92 -8.14
C VAL A 22 -12.52 6.24 -8.85
N ASP A 23 -11.74 7.09 -8.22
CA ASP A 23 -11.34 8.38 -8.74
C ASP A 23 -9.83 8.43 -8.99
N THR A 24 -9.42 9.15 -10.03
CA THR A 24 -8.02 9.49 -10.28
C THR A 24 -7.81 10.98 -10.06
N ILE A 25 -6.97 11.30 -9.11
CA ILE A 25 -6.64 12.67 -8.74
C ILE A 25 -5.15 12.95 -9.01
N ALA A 26 -4.77 14.21 -8.97
CA ALA A 26 -3.37 14.65 -9.01
C ALA A 26 -3.02 15.31 -7.67
N ILE A 27 -1.94 14.85 -7.04
CA ILE A 27 -1.44 15.41 -5.78
C ILE A 27 -0.10 16.08 -6.06
N TYR A 28 0.01 17.38 -5.74
CA TYR A 28 1.24 18.14 -5.89
C TYR A 28 2.22 17.83 -4.75
N SER A 29 3.40 17.33 -5.12
CA SER A 29 4.52 17.19 -4.18
C SER A 29 5.30 18.50 -4.10
N LYS A 30 5.33 19.09 -2.91
CA LYS A 30 6.16 20.26 -2.61
C LYS A 30 7.64 19.87 -2.62
N ALA A 31 7.98 18.69 -2.12
CA ALA A 31 9.35 18.20 -2.04
C ALA A 31 9.98 17.94 -3.43
N MET A 32 9.15 17.58 -4.43
CA MET A 32 9.62 17.26 -5.80
C MET A 32 9.19 18.31 -6.85
N HIS A 33 8.42 19.33 -6.47
CA HIS A 33 7.90 20.37 -7.35
C HIS A 33 7.15 19.84 -8.58
N LYS A 34 6.38 18.76 -8.43
CA LYS A 34 5.60 18.13 -9.51
C LYS A 34 4.31 17.51 -9.00
N SER A 35 3.33 17.39 -9.90
CA SER A 35 2.09 16.66 -9.60
C SER A 35 2.22 15.21 -10.04
N LEU A 36 1.81 14.29 -9.17
CA LEU A 36 1.75 12.86 -9.47
C LEU A 36 0.30 12.37 -9.34
N LYS A 37 -0.05 11.37 -10.14
CA LYS A 37 -1.38 10.79 -10.10
C LYS A 37 -1.54 9.86 -8.90
N CYS A 38 -2.78 9.75 -8.44
CA CYS A 38 -3.17 8.87 -7.36
C CYS A 38 -4.58 8.36 -7.63
N VAL A 39 -4.82 7.07 -7.49
CA VAL A 39 -6.19 6.54 -7.44
C VAL A 39 -6.66 6.53 -6.00
N VAL A 40 -7.90 6.99 -5.78
CA VAL A 40 -8.59 6.90 -4.50
C VAL A 40 -9.87 6.12 -4.70
N VAL A 41 -10.07 5.09 -3.87
CA VAL A 41 -11.30 4.30 -3.85
C VAL A 41 -12.03 4.58 -2.55
N THR A 42 -13.25 5.09 -2.65
CA THR A 42 -14.14 5.31 -1.51
C THR A 42 -15.29 4.32 -1.52
N PRO A 43 -15.78 3.84 -0.36
CA PRO A 43 -16.95 2.96 -0.32
C PRO A 43 -18.20 3.70 -0.78
N ASP A 44 -19.21 2.97 -1.29
CA ASP A 44 -20.47 3.57 -1.74
C ASP A 44 -21.17 4.40 -0.64
N SER A 45 -21.08 3.93 0.61
CA SER A 45 -21.59 4.65 1.79
C SER A 45 -20.97 6.04 1.99
N TYR A 46 -19.82 6.32 1.38
CA TYR A 46 -19.16 7.61 1.46
C TYR A 46 -20.02 8.76 0.90
N LYS A 47 -20.92 8.49 -0.04
CA LYS A 47 -21.83 9.51 -0.63
C LYS A 47 -22.90 9.97 0.35
N ASP A 48 -23.48 9.02 1.09
CA ASP A 48 -24.69 9.23 1.87
C ASP A 48 -24.41 9.47 3.37
N LYS A 49 -23.26 9.00 3.88
CA LYS A 49 -22.91 9.09 5.29
C LYS A 49 -21.87 10.17 5.54
N GLN A 50 -21.99 10.85 6.69
CA GLN A 50 -20.97 11.80 7.17
C GLN A 50 -19.89 11.15 8.03
N GLU A 51 -19.77 9.84 7.97
CA GLU A 51 -18.80 9.06 8.72
C GLU A 51 -17.37 9.27 8.20
N HIS A 52 -16.39 9.07 9.09
CA HIS A 52 -14.97 9.06 8.75
C HIS A 52 -14.48 7.62 8.66
N TYR A 53 -13.62 7.37 7.69
CA TYR A 53 -13.18 6.04 7.29
C TYR A 53 -11.69 5.81 7.59
N PRO A 54 -11.28 4.60 7.98
CA PRO A 54 -9.87 4.24 8.01
C PRO A 54 -9.30 4.21 6.59
N VAL A 55 -7.97 4.37 6.48
CA VAL A 55 -7.29 4.49 5.19
C VAL A 55 -6.21 3.43 5.04
N VAL A 56 -6.15 2.77 3.89
CA VAL A 56 -5.06 1.88 3.48
C VAL A 56 -4.35 2.47 2.26
N TYR A 57 -3.06 2.77 2.38
CA TYR A 57 -2.18 3.17 1.29
C TYR A 57 -1.58 1.92 0.67
N ILE A 58 -1.65 1.79 -0.68
CA ILE A 58 -1.26 0.57 -1.39
C ILE A 58 -0.25 0.93 -2.49
N LEU A 59 0.99 0.48 -2.32
CA LEU A 59 2.14 0.89 -3.11
C LEU A 59 2.45 -0.12 -4.23
N HIS A 60 2.61 0.40 -5.46
CA HIS A 60 2.97 -0.44 -6.62
C HIS A 60 4.45 -0.86 -6.62
N GLY A 61 4.80 -1.85 -7.44
CA GLY A 61 6.16 -2.34 -7.62
C GLY A 61 6.98 -1.52 -8.63
N TYR A 62 8.24 -1.94 -8.83
CA TYR A 62 9.13 -1.39 -9.85
C TYR A 62 8.46 -1.39 -11.23
N SER A 63 8.65 -0.32 -11.98
CA SER A 63 8.04 -0.06 -13.30
C SER A 63 6.51 -0.01 -13.34
N GLY A 64 5.84 -0.12 -12.19
CA GLY A 64 4.39 0.01 -12.07
C GLY A 64 3.92 1.46 -11.98
N ASN A 65 2.64 1.65 -11.67
CA ASN A 65 2.03 2.96 -11.50
C ASN A 65 0.77 2.90 -10.61
N TYR A 66 0.24 4.06 -10.26
CA TYR A 66 -0.94 4.27 -9.42
C TYR A 66 -2.20 3.48 -9.82
N ALA A 67 -2.34 3.08 -11.09
CA ALA A 67 -3.56 2.42 -11.59
C ALA A 67 -3.45 0.88 -11.65
N ASP A 68 -2.26 0.32 -11.39
CA ASP A 68 -2.00 -1.11 -11.61
C ASP A 68 -2.95 -2.02 -10.84
N TYR A 69 -3.14 -1.77 -9.55
CA TYR A 69 -3.99 -2.61 -8.70
C TYR A 69 -5.44 -2.63 -9.17
N VAL A 70 -6.04 -1.47 -9.41
CA VAL A 70 -7.44 -1.39 -9.83
C VAL A 70 -7.69 -1.94 -11.24
N LYS A 71 -6.66 -1.93 -12.11
CA LYS A 71 -6.74 -2.50 -13.46
C LYS A 71 -6.50 -4.01 -13.48
N LYS A 72 -5.59 -4.51 -12.65
CA LYS A 72 -5.12 -5.90 -12.71
C LYS A 72 -5.86 -6.83 -11.74
N ILE A 73 -6.57 -6.27 -10.76
CA ILE A 73 -7.33 -7.05 -9.78
C ILE A 73 -8.82 -6.70 -9.89
N PRO A 74 -9.58 -7.43 -10.72
CA PRO A 74 -11.02 -7.24 -10.82
C PRO A 74 -11.70 -7.39 -9.46
N GLY A 75 -12.59 -6.46 -9.12
CA GLY A 75 -13.34 -6.50 -7.87
C GLY A 75 -12.59 -5.94 -6.64
N LEU A 76 -11.31 -5.52 -6.76
CA LEU A 76 -10.59 -4.94 -5.63
C LEU A 76 -11.32 -3.73 -5.04
N ALA A 77 -11.91 -2.88 -5.86
CA ALA A 77 -12.66 -1.73 -5.39
C ALA A 77 -13.82 -2.09 -4.45
N ALA A 78 -14.50 -3.23 -4.66
CA ALA A 78 -15.60 -3.68 -3.81
C ALA A 78 -15.16 -4.04 -2.37
N VAL A 79 -13.86 -4.22 -2.14
CA VAL A 79 -13.33 -4.42 -0.79
C VAL A 79 -13.50 -3.15 0.07
N ALA A 80 -13.49 -1.96 -0.54
CA ALA A 80 -13.82 -0.71 0.15
C ALA A 80 -15.24 -0.75 0.75
N ASP A 81 -16.21 -1.29 0.00
CA ASP A 81 -17.58 -1.48 0.50
C ASP A 81 -17.65 -2.52 1.61
N THR A 82 -16.96 -3.65 1.42
CA THR A 82 -16.97 -4.76 2.38
C THR A 82 -16.38 -4.36 3.73
N TYR A 83 -15.27 -3.65 3.72
CA TYR A 83 -14.51 -3.29 4.92
C TYR A 83 -14.73 -1.85 5.39
N GLN A 84 -15.53 -1.07 4.67
CA GLN A 84 -15.84 0.32 4.98
C GLN A 84 -14.56 1.14 5.23
N LEU A 85 -13.67 1.15 4.22
CA LEU A 85 -12.38 1.85 4.25
C LEU A 85 -12.11 2.59 2.93
N ILE A 86 -11.20 3.54 2.98
CA ILE A 86 -10.66 4.23 1.80
C ILE A 86 -9.36 3.55 1.40
N MET A 87 -9.20 3.25 0.11
CA MET A 87 -7.93 2.78 -0.45
C MET A 87 -7.28 3.88 -1.30
N VAL A 88 -5.99 4.09 -1.09
CA VAL A 88 -5.21 5.14 -1.76
C VAL A 88 -4.02 4.50 -2.47
N PHE A 89 -3.91 4.70 -3.78
CA PHE A 89 -2.89 4.10 -4.64
C PHE A 89 -2.03 5.22 -5.26
N PRO A 90 -1.00 5.69 -4.56
CA PRO A 90 -0.15 6.75 -5.07
C PRO A 90 0.79 6.26 -6.17
N ASP A 91 1.15 7.16 -7.08
CA ASP A 91 2.28 6.94 -7.98
C ASP A 91 3.59 7.04 -7.19
N GLY A 92 4.34 5.97 -7.17
CA GLY A 92 5.66 5.87 -6.52
C GLY A 92 6.82 6.09 -7.49
N GLY A 93 6.54 6.49 -8.76
CA GLY A 93 7.54 6.59 -9.81
C GLY A 93 8.09 5.23 -10.25
N PHE A 94 8.83 5.22 -11.34
CA PHE A 94 9.29 3.99 -12.00
C PHE A 94 10.20 3.12 -11.11
N SER A 95 11.13 3.74 -10.35
CA SER A 95 12.17 3.05 -9.58
C SER A 95 12.61 3.83 -8.33
N SER A 96 11.66 4.47 -7.64
CA SER A 96 11.98 5.31 -6.48
C SER A 96 12.38 4.53 -5.24
N TRP A 97 11.95 3.27 -5.13
CA TRP A 97 12.03 2.46 -3.91
C TRP A 97 11.39 3.13 -2.69
N TYR A 98 10.56 4.16 -2.95
CA TYR A 98 9.87 4.97 -1.94
C TYR A 98 10.80 5.65 -0.94
N LEU A 99 12.02 5.96 -1.37
CA LEU A 99 13.02 6.64 -0.55
C LEU A 99 13.28 8.08 -1.04
N ASP A 100 13.90 8.87 -0.20
CA ASP A 100 14.46 10.17 -0.55
C ASP A 100 15.91 9.95 -1.00
N SER A 101 16.17 10.09 -2.31
CA SER A 101 17.50 9.82 -2.85
C SER A 101 18.53 10.83 -2.32
N PRO A 102 19.68 10.36 -1.83
CA PRO A 102 20.79 11.26 -1.47
C PRO A 102 21.50 11.87 -2.68
N LEU A 103 21.22 11.36 -3.90
CA LEU A 103 21.90 11.76 -5.14
C LEU A 103 21.02 12.61 -6.06
N ASP A 104 19.70 12.54 -5.90
CA ASP A 104 18.74 13.18 -6.80
C ASP A 104 17.63 13.87 -6.00
N SER A 105 17.70 15.19 -5.93
CA SER A 105 16.70 16.01 -5.22
C SER A 105 15.29 15.95 -5.82
N GLY A 106 15.14 15.50 -7.08
CA GLY A 106 13.85 15.24 -7.72
C GLY A 106 13.20 13.91 -7.35
N VAL A 107 13.88 13.10 -6.51
CA VAL A 107 13.40 11.81 -6.00
C VAL A 107 13.26 11.88 -4.47
N ARG A 108 12.07 12.31 -4.01
CA ARG A 108 11.74 12.53 -2.59
C ARG A 108 10.47 11.76 -2.23
N PHE A 109 10.46 10.46 -2.52
CA PHE A 109 9.25 9.66 -2.37
C PHE A 109 8.97 9.21 -0.93
N GLU A 110 9.96 9.17 -0.04
CA GLU A 110 9.74 9.02 1.40
C GLU A 110 8.93 10.21 1.93
N THR A 111 9.39 11.44 1.63
CA THR A 111 8.67 12.66 2.02
C THR A 111 7.26 12.69 1.39
N TYR A 112 7.16 12.38 0.11
CA TYR A 112 5.88 12.43 -0.62
C TYR A 112 4.86 11.45 -0.06
N VAL A 113 5.20 10.16 0.02
CA VAL A 113 4.26 9.09 0.41
C VAL A 113 4.10 9.02 1.93
N GLY A 114 5.16 9.29 2.69
CA GLY A 114 5.12 9.22 4.15
C GLY A 114 4.45 10.44 4.83
N LYS A 115 4.45 11.60 4.17
CA LYS A 115 3.97 12.86 4.77
C LYS A 115 2.98 13.65 3.91
N GLU A 116 3.33 13.94 2.64
CA GLU A 116 2.51 14.85 1.81
C GLU A 116 1.17 14.21 1.43
N ILE A 117 1.17 12.94 1.01
CA ILE A 117 -0.05 12.22 0.64
C ILE A 117 -0.99 12.03 1.84
N PRO A 118 -0.58 11.53 3.02
CA PRO A 118 -1.47 11.43 4.17
C PRO A 118 -2.11 12.77 4.54
N SER A 119 -1.32 13.83 4.58
CA SER A 119 -1.82 15.18 4.86
C SER A 119 -2.85 15.66 3.82
N PHE A 120 -2.59 15.40 2.53
CA PHE A 120 -3.53 15.76 1.47
C PHE A 120 -4.85 14.97 1.58
N ILE A 121 -4.76 13.67 1.78
CA ILE A 121 -5.93 12.79 1.88
C ILE A 121 -6.79 13.17 3.09
N ASP A 122 -6.19 13.45 4.24
CA ASP A 122 -6.92 13.89 5.44
C ASP A 122 -7.64 15.24 5.25
N GLN A 123 -7.08 16.14 4.42
CA GLN A 123 -7.69 17.44 4.13
C GLN A 123 -8.84 17.38 3.12
N HIS A 124 -8.86 16.37 2.25
CA HIS A 124 -9.81 16.31 1.11
C HIS A 124 -10.83 15.18 1.24
N TYR A 125 -10.61 14.21 2.13
CA TYR A 125 -11.49 13.08 2.36
C TYR A 125 -11.85 12.92 3.82
N ARG A 126 -13.01 12.37 4.13
CA ARG A 126 -13.46 12.08 5.50
C ARG A 126 -12.71 10.85 6.03
N THR A 127 -11.51 11.06 6.51
CA THR A 127 -10.64 10.03 7.08
C THR A 127 -10.65 10.10 8.61
N LYS A 128 -10.43 8.95 9.25
CA LYS A 128 -9.96 8.90 10.62
C LYS A 128 -8.47 9.21 10.61
N THR A 129 -8.07 10.35 11.19
CA THR A 129 -6.75 10.95 10.98
C THR A 129 -5.65 10.41 11.90
N ASP A 130 -6.02 9.61 12.89
CA ASP A 130 -5.06 9.00 13.81
C ASP A 130 -4.35 7.79 13.18
N ARG A 131 -3.19 7.43 13.72
CA ARG A 131 -2.37 6.32 13.22
C ARG A 131 -3.02 4.95 13.35
N GLN A 132 -3.91 4.74 14.33
CA GLN A 132 -4.61 3.48 14.54
C GLN A 132 -5.61 3.17 13.41
N HIS A 133 -5.97 4.17 12.63
CA HIS A 133 -6.84 4.00 11.47
C HIS A 133 -6.13 4.22 10.13
N ARG A 134 -4.79 4.12 10.13
CA ARG A 134 -3.98 4.29 8.92
C ARG A 134 -2.99 3.14 8.75
N ALA A 135 -3.13 2.42 7.64
CA ALA A 135 -2.26 1.32 7.26
C ALA A 135 -1.58 1.58 5.91
N ILE A 136 -0.45 0.92 5.67
CA ILE A 136 0.28 0.99 4.41
C ILE A 136 0.73 -0.41 4.00
N THR A 137 0.60 -0.76 2.72
CA THR A 137 1.08 -2.02 2.15
C THR A 137 1.53 -1.84 0.71
N GLY A 138 2.14 -2.85 0.13
CA GLY A 138 2.54 -2.83 -1.27
C GLY A 138 3.20 -4.12 -1.71
N LEU A 139 3.46 -4.23 -3.02
CA LEU A 139 4.14 -5.37 -3.61
C LEU A 139 5.57 -5.02 -4.05
N SER A 140 6.52 -5.95 -3.92
CA SER A 140 7.89 -5.82 -4.46
C SER A 140 8.60 -4.55 -3.95
N MET A 141 8.96 -3.60 -4.83
CA MET A 141 9.42 -2.26 -4.47
C MET A 141 8.45 -1.57 -3.49
N GLY A 142 7.14 -1.72 -3.69
CA GLY A 142 6.12 -1.18 -2.79
C GLY A 142 6.03 -1.90 -1.45
N GLY A 143 6.35 -3.20 -1.39
CA GLY A 143 6.45 -3.96 -0.15
C GLY A 143 7.63 -3.49 0.71
N HIS A 144 8.79 -3.22 0.08
CA HIS A 144 9.89 -2.49 0.70
C HIS A 144 9.42 -1.13 1.22
N GLY A 145 8.83 -0.31 0.32
CA GLY A 145 8.41 1.04 0.66
C GLY A 145 7.41 1.10 1.82
N ALA A 146 6.46 0.17 1.87
CA ALA A 146 5.46 0.12 2.92
C ALA A 146 6.08 -0.11 4.31
N LEU A 147 6.94 -1.11 4.46
CA LEU A 147 7.63 -1.37 5.73
C LEU A 147 8.62 -0.25 6.08
N TYR A 148 9.42 0.18 5.09
CA TYR A 148 10.40 1.26 5.26
C TYR A 148 9.73 2.56 5.76
N LEU A 149 8.64 2.97 5.11
CA LEU A 149 7.90 4.18 5.49
C LEU A 149 7.21 4.03 6.86
N ALA A 150 6.58 2.89 7.13
CA ALA A 150 5.87 2.71 8.38
C ALA A 150 6.82 2.71 9.60
N ILE A 151 8.00 2.08 9.49
CA ILE A 151 8.99 2.07 10.57
C ILE A 151 9.53 3.48 10.83
N ARG A 152 9.76 4.28 9.79
CA ARG A 152 10.31 5.63 9.88
C ARG A 152 9.28 6.70 10.22
N HIS A 153 8.00 6.42 10.00
CA HIS A 153 6.87 7.33 10.23
C HIS A 153 5.81 6.67 11.11
N GLN A 154 6.23 6.14 12.27
CA GLN A 154 5.35 5.47 13.22
C GLN A 154 4.27 6.42 13.80
N GLU A 155 4.49 7.72 13.74
CA GLU A 155 3.48 8.73 14.08
C GLU A 155 2.35 8.79 13.05
N THR A 156 2.61 8.35 11.81
CA THR A 156 1.65 8.40 10.70
C THR A 156 0.91 7.07 10.54
N PHE A 157 1.62 5.94 10.58
CA PHE A 157 1.07 4.61 10.31
C PHE A 157 1.03 3.76 11.59
N GLY A 158 -0.06 3.03 11.79
CA GLY A 158 -0.21 2.10 12.91
C GLY A 158 -0.14 0.62 12.48
N ALA A 159 -0.30 0.34 11.18
CA ALA A 159 -0.14 -0.99 10.63
C ALA A 159 0.58 -0.94 9.28
N ALA A 160 1.36 -1.98 8.99
CA ALA A 160 2.07 -2.10 7.72
C ALA A 160 2.08 -3.54 7.20
N GLY A 161 2.11 -3.65 5.87
CA GLY A 161 2.20 -4.95 5.21
C GLY A 161 3.19 -4.95 4.05
N SER A 162 3.66 -6.15 3.69
CA SER A 162 4.56 -6.36 2.57
C SER A 162 4.19 -7.62 1.81
N MET A 163 4.04 -7.52 0.51
CA MET A 163 3.85 -8.65 -0.40
C MET A 163 5.08 -8.79 -1.29
N SER A 164 5.83 -9.88 -1.14
CA SER A 164 7.06 -10.12 -1.91
C SER A 164 8.03 -8.92 -1.86
N GLY A 165 8.19 -8.29 -0.70
CA GLY A 165 8.96 -7.06 -0.57
C GLY A 165 10.46 -7.24 -0.77
N GLY A 166 11.12 -6.30 -1.47
CA GLY A 166 12.57 -6.24 -1.57
C GLY A 166 13.20 -5.66 -0.28
N VAL A 167 12.91 -6.28 0.86
CA VAL A 167 13.21 -5.78 2.22
C VAL A 167 14.70 -5.68 2.53
N ASP A 168 15.51 -6.44 1.80
CA ASP A 168 16.95 -6.27 1.68
C ASP A 168 17.34 -6.44 0.21
N PHE A 169 17.64 -5.35 -0.46
CA PHE A 169 17.99 -5.35 -1.88
C PHE A 169 19.51 -5.40 -2.13
N ARG A 170 20.36 -5.45 -1.09
CA ARG A 170 21.81 -5.48 -1.22
C ARG A 170 22.34 -6.72 -1.96
N PRO A 171 21.70 -7.91 -1.92
CA PRO A 171 22.08 -9.05 -2.75
C PRO A 171 21.88 -8.82 -4.26
N PHE A 172 21.20 -7.74 -4.67
CA PHE A 172 20.80 -7.45 -6.05
C PHE A 172 21.33 -6.08 -6.54
N PRO A 173 22.64 -5.79 -6.43
CA PRO A 173 23.18 -4.43 -6.55
C PRO A 173 23.05 -3.80 -7.95
N ASN A 174 22.81 -4.62 -8.98
CA ASN A 174 22.69 -4.16 -10.36
C ASN A 174 21.25 -4.13 -10.88
N ASN A 175 20.26 -4.41 -10.01
CA ASN A 175 18.88 -4.57 -10.43
C ASN A 175 18.04 -3.32 -10.10
N TRP A 176 16.93 -3.16 -10.84
CA TRP A 176 15.82 -2.25 -10.56
C TRP A 176 16.21 -0.79 -10.29
N ASP A 177 17.27 -0.33 -10.94
CA ASP A 177 17.78 1.06 -10.87
C ASP A 177 18.13 1.54 -9.44
N ILE A 178 18.34 0.64 -8.47
CA ILE A 178 18.66 1.03 -7.08
C ILE A 178 19.92 1.87 -7.05
N ALA A 179 20.95 1.49 -7.81
CA ALA A 179 22.18 2.24 -7.90
C ALA A 179 22.00 3.67 -8.44
N LYS A 180 20.97 3.93 -9.25
CA LYS A 180 20.62 5.31 -9.68
C LYS A 180 20.08 6.16 -8.52
N ARG A 181 19.54 5.52 -7.48
CA ARG A 181 18.98 6.22 -6.30
C ARG A 181 20.00 6.39 -5.19
N LEU A 182 20.86 5.38 -4.98
CA LEU A 182 21.74 5.29 -3.82
C LEU A 182 23.24 5.40 -4.13
N GLY A 183 23.63 5.40 -5.42
CA GLY A 183 24.98 5.15 -5.89
C GLY A 183 25.30 3.66 -5.97
N THR A 184 26.46 3.28 -6.52
CA THR A 184 26.85 1.88 -6.57
C THR A 184 27.02 1.33 -5.15
N LEU A 185 26.67 0.06 -4.91
CA LEU A 185 26.86 -0.56 -3.59
C LEU A 185 28.34 -0.51 -3.15
N LYS A 186 29.26 -0.70 -4.09
CA LYS A 186 30.69 -0.69 -3.82
C LYS A 186 31.17 0.65 -3.23
N ASP A 187 30.70 1.77 -3.78
CA ASP A 187 31.21 3.11 -3.44
C ASP A 187 30.32 3.82 -2.40
N ASN A 188 29.07 3.35 -2.22
CA ASN A 188 28.06 4.01 -1.41
C ASN A 188 27.34 3.04 -0.46
N ALA A 189 28.04 2.06 0.10
CA ALA A 189 27.47 1.01 0.96
C ALA A 189 26.61 1.59 2.10
N ALA A 190 27.02 2.70 2.70
CA ALA A 190 26.28 3.36 3.78
C ALA A 190 24.87 3.85 3.33
N ASN A 191 24.73 4.28 2.07
CA ASN A 191 23.42 4.65 1.54
C ASN A 191 22.49 3.43 1.43
N TRP A 192 23.04 2.28 1.01
CA TRP A 192 22.29 1.03 0.92
C TRP A 192 21.89 0.53 2.29
N ASP A 193 22.83 0.47 3.23
CA ASP A 193 22.58 0.02 4.60
C ASP A 193 21.52 0.88 5.31
N LYS A 194 21.52 2.18 5.08
CA LYS A 194 20.55 3.10 5.65
C LYS A 194 19.14 2.92 5.08
N ASN A 195 18.99 2.36 3.88
CA ASN A 195 17.72 2.32 3.18
C ASN A 195 17.11 0.93 3.01
N VAL A 196 17.72 -0.14 3.54
CA VAL A 196 17.09 -1.47 3.62
C VAL A 196 16.24 -1.62 4.87
N VAL A 197 15.09 -2.29 4.75
CA VAL A 197 14.14 -2.50 5.87
C VAL A 197 14.78 -3.25 7.02
N VAL A 198 15.56 -4.28 6.72
CA VAL A 198 16.21 -5.14 7.74
C VAL A 198 17.14 -4.38 8.70
N ASN A 199 17.63 -3.21 8.31
CA ASN A 199 18.46 -2.35 9.13
C ASN A 199 17.67 -1.26 9.88
N GLN A 200 16.36 -1.11 9.62
CA GLN A 200 15.48 -0.18 10.35
C GLN A 200 14.88 -0.83 11.61
N LEU A 201 15.01 -2.13 11.79
CA LEU A 201 14.40 -2.88 12.90
C LEU A 201 14.78 -2.36 14.30
N PRO A 202 16.00 -1.84 14.57
CA PRO A 202 16.32 -1.25 15.86
C PRO A 202 15.44 -0.06 16.27
N ASP A 203 14.81 0.61 15.29
CA ASP A 203 13.89 1.73 15.53
C ASP A 203 12.44 1.25 15.80
N LEU A 204 12.17 -0.03 15.61
CA LEU A 204 10.87 -0.65 15.81
C LEU A 204 10.76 -1.24 17.20
N LYS A 205 9.82 -0.74 18.00
CA LYS A 205 9.47 -1.33 19.30
C LYS A 205 8.35 -2.33 19.13
N ASN A 206 8.32 -3.36 19.98
CA ASN A 206 7.19 -4.29 20.01
C ASN A 206 5.88 -3.51 20.22
N ASP A 207 4.81 -3.94 19.55
CA ASP A 207 3.47 -3.32 19.58
C ASP A 207 3.40 -1.88 19.05
N SER A 208 4.49 -1.33 18.50
CA SER A 208 4.44 -0.01 17.87
C SER A 208 3.79 -0.02 16.49
N LEU A 209 3.89 -1.14 15.76
CA LEU A 209 3.26 -1.37 14.46
C LEU A 209 2.65 -2.78 14.41
N SER A 210 1.44 -2.90 13.88
CA SER A 210 0.87 -4.20 13.48
C SER A 210 1.41 -4.58 12.11
N LEU A 211 2.08 -5.73 11.99
CA LEU A 211 2.81 -6.12 10.79
C LEU A 211 2.27 -7.41 10.16
N ILE A 212 2.16 -7.42 8.83
CA ILE A 212 1.90 -8.61 8.03
C ILE A 212 2.87 -8.69 6.86
N ILE A 213 3.61 -9.80 6.75
CA ILE A 213 4.60 -10.04 5.70
C ILE A 213 4.22 -11.32 4.96
N ASP A 214 4.21 -11.24 3.63
CA ASP A 214 3.74 -12.32 2.77
C ASP A 214 4.70 -12.47 1.57
N CYS A 215 5.12 -13.71 1.27
CA CYS A 215 6.03 -13.97 0.15
C CYS A 215 5.78 -15.35 -0.46
N GLY A 216 5.82 -15.45 -1.78
CA GLY A 216 5.72 -16.71 -2.50
C GLY A 216 6.98 -17.58 -2.31
N VAL A 217 6.80 -18.90 -2.13
CA VAL A 217 7.94 -19.81 -1.89
C VAL A 217 8.90 -19.96 -3.07
N LYS A 218 8.47 -19.55 -4.29
CA LYS A 218 9.32 -19.51 -5.49
C LYS A 218 9.69 -18.09 -5.91
N ASP A 219 9.43 -17.10 -5.04
CA ASP A 219 9.79 -15.72 -5.27
C ASP A 219 11.31 -15.52 -5.07
N PHE A 220 11.95 -14.73 -5.92
CA PHE A 220 13.38 -14.46 -5.78
C PHE A 220 13.72 -13.62 -4.53
N PHE A 221 12.74 -12.98 -3.89
CA PHE A 221 12.90 -12.30 -2.62
C PHE A 221 12.57 -13.17 -1.40
N ILE A 222 12.29 -14.48 -1.57
CA ILE A 222 11.87 -15.33 -0.44
C ILE A 222 12.92 -15.34 0.68
N ASP A 223 14.20 -15.46 0.36
CA ASP A 223 15.26 -15.58 1.35
C ASP A 223 15.45 -14.30 2.17
N VAL A 224 15.34 -13.12 1.54
CA VAL A 224 15.44 -11.85 2.28
C VAL A 224 14.19 -11.61 3.16
N ASN A 225 13.03 -12.11 2.77
CA ASN A 225 11.81 -12.06 3.61
C ASN A 225 11.90 -13.04 4.78
N ARG A 226 12.47 -14.26 4.60
CA ARG A 226 12.77 -15.20 5.70
C ARG A 226 13.74 -14.61 6.70
N GLN A 227 14.79 -13.93 6.22
CA GLN A 227 15.75 -13.23 7.07
C GLN A 227 15.09 -12.10 7.87
N LEU A 228 14.20 -11.34 7.25
CA LEU A 228 13.42 -10.31 7.97
C LEU A 228 12.56 -10.94 9.05
N HIS A 229 11.79 -11.99 8.73
CA HIS A 229 10.99 -12.75 9.69
C HIS A 229 11.83 -13.23 10.89
N GLN A 230 12.97 -13.88 10.62
CA GLN A 230 13.85 -14.37 11.68
C GLN A 230 14.35 -13.23 12.60
N ARG A 231 14.76 -12.09 12.02
CA ARG A 231 15.21 -10.92 12.80
C ARG A 231 14.10 -10.32 13.66
N LEU A 232 12.86 -10.26 13.14
CA LEU A 232 11.70 -9.81 13.92
C LEU A 232 11.45 -10.72 15.12
N LEU A 233 11.55 -12.06 14.95
CA LEU A 233 11.44 -13.03 16.04
C LEU A 233 12.55 -12.84 17.07
N GLU A 234 13.80 -12.67 16.65
CA GLU A 234 14.95 -12.43 17.54
C GLU A 234 14.82 -11.16 18.38
N GLN A 235 14.13 -10.14 17.84
CA GLN A 235 13.85 -8.89 18.55
C GLN A 235 12.53 -8.91 19.34
N GLY A 236 11.80 -10.03 19.34
CA GLY A 236 10.51 -10.15 20.02
C GLY A 236 9.41 -9.27 19.40
N ILE A 237 9.51 -8.91 18.11
CA ILE A 237 8.51 -8.10 17.42
C ILE A 237 7.38 -8.99 16.91
N SER A 238 6.17 -8.75 17.39
CA SER A 238 4.94 -9.43 16.95
C SER A 238 4.62 -9.11 15.48
N HIS A 239 4.37 -10.14 14.67
CA HIS A 239 4.00 -9.98 13.26
C HIS A 239 3.36 -11.25 12.69
N ASP A 240 2.50 -11.09 11.69
CA ASP A 240 2.03 -12.19 10.85
C ASP A 240 3.05 -12.42 9.72
N TYR A 241 3.49 -13.68 9.55
CA TYR A 241 4.35 -14.08 8.43
C TYR A 241 3.71 -15.22 7.66
N ILE A 242 3.58 -15.07 6.34
CA ILE A 242 2.87 -16.00 5.47
C ILE A 242 3.75 -16.39 4.29
N GLU A 243 4.01 -17.68 4.12
CA GLU A 243 4.56 -18.24 2.89
C GLU A 243 3.51 -19.12 2.21
N ARG A 244 3.34 -18.93 0.91
CA ARG A 244 2.42 -19.73 0.10
C ARG A 244 3.07 -20.12 -1.23
N GLN A 245 2.51 -21.14 -1.90
CA GLN A 245 2.89 -21.44 -3.27
C GLN A 245 2.65 -20.22 -4.16
N GLY A 246 3.66 -19.87 -4.96
CA GLY A 246 3.59 -18.75 -5.88
C GLY A 246 4.96 -18.12 -6.14
N GLU A 247 4.98 -17.20 -7.09
CA GLU A 247 6.16 -16.54 -7.65
C GLU A 247 5.98 -15.02 -7.59
N HIS A 248 6.99 -14.25 -8.05
CA HIS A 248 6.98 -12.79 -8.09
C HIS A 248 6.09 -12.27 -9.24
N ASN A 249 4.78 -12.42 -9.12
CA ASN A 249 3.83 -12.07 -10.18
C ASN A 249 2.45 -11.63 -9.67
N TRP A 250 1.63 -11.10 -10.58
CA TRP A 250 0.30 -10.59 -10.26
C TRP A 250 -0.69 -11.68 -9.82
N GLU A 251 -0.52 -12.92 -10.23
CA GLU A 251 -1.34 -14.04 -9.76
C GLU A 251 -1.20 -14.19 -8.25
N TYR A 252 0.04 -14.22 -7.76
CA TYR A 252 0.33 -14.26 -6.33
C TYR A 252 -0.19 -13.03 -5.60
N TRP A 253 0.13 -11.83 -6.08
CA TRP A 253 -0.21 -10.58 -5.41
C TRP A 253 -1.71 -10.28 -5.39
N SER A 254 -2.48 -10.71 -6.39
CA SER A 254 -3.94 -10.59 -6.41
C SER A 254 -4.62 -11.37 -5.28
N ASN A 255 -4.02 -12.47 -4.88
CA ASN A 255 -4.45 -13.24 -3.71
C ASN A 255 -3.95 -12.58 -2.41
N SER A 256 -2.67 -12.24 -2.34
CA SER A 256 -2.02 -11.69 -1.14
C SER A 256 -2.66 -10.41 -0.65
N ILE A 257 -3.04 -9.49 -1.55
CA ILE A 257 -3.67 -8.22 -1.15
C ILE A 257 -4.97 -8.43 -0.34
N MET A 258 -5.72 -9.50 -0.60
CA MET A 258 -6.94 -9.81 0.15
C MET A 258 -6.66 -10.18 1.61
N TYR A 259 -5.56 -10.89 1.88
CA TYR A 259 -5.11 -11.18 3.25
C TYR A 259 -4.61 -9.92 3.95
N GLN A 260 -3.88 -9.06 3.24
CA GLN A 260 -3.44 -7.77 3.76
C GLN A 260 -4.62 -6.89 4.19
N LEU A 261 -5.63 -6.75 3.32
CA LEU A 261 -6.81 -5.94 3.60
C LEU A 261 -7.68 -6.52 4.73
N LEU A 262 -7.78 -7.85 4.83
CA LEU A 262 -8.45 -8.50 5.97
C LEU A 262 -7.71 -8.23 7.29
N PHE A 263 -6.37 -8.31 7.28
CA PHE A 263 -5.54 -8.01 8.44
C PHE A 263 -5.77 -6.56 8.90
N PHE A 264 -5.72 -5.59 8.01
CA PHE A 264 -5.97 -4.19 8.35
C PHE A 264 -7.39 -3.93 8.82
N HIS A 265 -8.39 -4.55 8.19
CA HIS A 265 -9.77 -4.44 8.65
C HIS A 265 -9.95 -4.92 10.11
N ARG A 266 -9.24 -5.99 10.50
CA ARG A 266 -9.24 -6.46 11.91
C ARG A 266 -8.50 -5.49 12.82
N TYR A 267 -7.40 -4.93 12.37
CA TYR A 267 -6.62 -3.94 13.11
C TYR A 267 -7.41 -2.65 13.41
N PHE A 268 -8.25 -2.20 12.48
CA PHE A 268 -9.08 -0.98 12.62
C PHE A 268 -10.30 -1.13 13.55
N LYS A 269 -10.61 -2.33 14.01
CA LYS A 269 -11.70 -2.61 14.96
C LYS A 269 -11.26 -2.48 16.41
#